data_ae4f02c81261b7644d1f44d8bf53abe6
#
_entry.id   ae4f02c81261b7644d1f44d8bf53abe6
#
_cell.length_a   1.000
_cell.length_b   1.000
_cell.length_c   1.000
_cell.angle_alpha   90.00
_cell.angle_beta   90.00
_cell.angle_gamma   90.00
#
_symmetry.space_group_name_H-M   'P 1'
#
loop_
_entity.id
_entity.type
_entity.pdbx_description
1 polymer ?
#
loop_
_entity_poly.entity_id
_entity_poly.type
_entity_poly.pdbx_seq_one_letter_code
_entity_poly.pdbx_strand_id
1 'polypeptide(L)' 'MTPEAQHWQRFIQSMTDRRQEIIRKANLPTTSQRDAHDMLCAVPGYDFAIDLAIEYRNAAEGVPA' A
#
# COMPACT_ATOMS: atom_id res chain seq x y z
N MET A 1 -9.15 0.41 -19.31
CA MET A 1 -8.37 -0.45 -18.38
C MET A 1 -8.86 -1.88 -18.51
N THR A 2 -7.96 -2.85 -18.68
CA THR A 2 -8.32 -4.26 -18.77
C THR A 2 -8.86 -4.79 -17.43
N PRO A 3 -9.64 -5.89 -17.41
CA PRO A 3 -10.12 -6.47 -16.15
C PRO A 3 -8.98 -6.84 -15.19
N GLU A 4 -7.85 -7.33 -15.70
CA GLU A 4 -6.67 -7.64 -14.90
C GLU A 4 -6.06 -6.37 -14.30
N ALA A 5 -5.91 -5.32 -15.10
CA ALA A 5 -5.41 -4.04 -14.61
C ALA A 5 -6.34 -3.43 -13.56
N GLN A 6 -7.66 -3.57 -13.72
CA GLN A 6 -8.64 -3.13 -12.72
C GLN A 6 -8.47 -3.88 -11.40
N HIS A 7 -8.20 -5.19 -11.46
CA HIS A 7 -7.93 -5.99 -10.26
C HIS A 7 -6.71 -5.45 -9.51
N TRP A 8 -5.62 -5.18 -10.21
CA TRP A 8 -4.42 -4.62 -9.60
C TRP A 8 -4.65 -3.21 -9.07
N GLN A 9 -5.45 -2.41 -9.77
CA GLN A 9 -5.79 -1.06 -9.30
C GLN A 9 -6.55 -1.10 -7.97
N ARG A 10 -7.49 -2.02 -7.81
CA ARG A 10 -8.22 -2.20 -6.55
C ARG A 10 -7.29 -2.66 -5.43
N PHE A 11 -6.36 -3.55 -5.74
CA PHE A 11 -5.36 -4.00 -4.77
C PHE A 11 -4.48 -2.84 -4.31
N ILE A 12 -3.99 -2.01 -5.26
CA ILE A 12 -3.18 -0.83 -4.96
C ILE A 12 -3.96 0.11 -4.04
N GLN A 13 -5.22 0.38 -4.35
CA GLN A 13 -6.06 1.26 -3.54
C GLN A 13 -6.24 0.71 -2.12
N SER A 14 -6.53 -0.58 -2.00
CA SER A 14 -6.70 -1.23 -0.71
C SER A 14 -5.42 -1.16 0.13
N MET A 15 -4.26 -1.42 -0.48
CA MET A 15 -2.98 -1.36 0.23
C MET A 15 -2.63 0.08 0.64
N THR A 16 -2.90 1.05 -0.23
CA THR A 16 -2.68 2.46 0.06
C THR A 16 -3.53 2.92 1.24
N ASP A 17 -4.81 2.53 1.27
CA ASP A 17 -5.72 2.87 2.35
C ASP A 17 -5.26 2.28 3.68
N ARG A 18 -4.81 1.03 3.68
CA ARG A 18 -4.28 0.37 4.88
C ARG A 18 -3.00 1.03 5.37
N ARG A 19 -2.12 1.39 4.47
CA ARG A 19 -0.89 2.10 4.78
C ARG A 19 -1.18 3.43 5.47
N GLN A 20 -2.11 4.22 4.92
CA GLN A 20 -2.51 5.50 5.48
C GLN A 20 -3.16 5.34 6.86
N GLU A 21 -3.99 4.32 7.03
CA GLU A 21 -4.62 4.03 8.32
C GLU A 21 -3.59 3.68 9.39
N ILE A 22 -2.57 2.91 9.06
CA ILE A 22 -1.48 2.58 9.98
C ILE A 22 -0.74 3.85 10.40
N ILE A 23 -0.40 4.71 9.45
CA ILE A 23 0.29 5.97 9.73
C ILE A 23 -0.57 6.87 10.60
N ARG A 24 -1.87 6.97 10.31
CA ARG A 24 -2.81 7.76 11.10
C ARG A 24 -2.86 7.28 12.55
N LYS A 25 -3.01 5.96 12.75
CA LYS A 25 -3.07 5.37 14.09
C LYS A 25 -1.76 5.54 14.85
N ALA A 26 -0.62 5.42 14.16
CA ALA A 26 0.69 5.59 14.79
C ALA A 26 0.92 7.03 15.28
N ASN A 27 0.24 8.00 14.68
CA ASN A 27 0.36 9.42 15.04
C ASN A 27 -0.72 9.89 16.03
N LEU A 28 -1.59 8.99 16.51
CA LEU A 28 -2.58 9.37 17.52
C LEU A 28 -1.91 9.71 18.86
N PRO A 29 -2.41 10.73 19.59
CA PRO A 29 -1.85 11.08 20.91
C PRO A 29 -1.93 9.95 21.92
N THR A 30 -2.88 9.01 21.74
CA THR A 30 -3.09 7.86 22.62
C THR A 30 -2.19 6.67 22.29
N THR A 31 -1.48 6.70 21.17
CA THR A 31 -0.59 5.62 20.76
C THR A 31 0.77 5.82 21.40
N SER A 32 1.28 4.80 22.12
CA SER A 32 2.62 4.86 22.72
C SER A 32 3.70 4.88 21.64
N GLN A 33 4.90 5.36 21.99
CA GLN A 33 6.03 5.38 21.07
C GLN A 33 6.38 3.97 20.58
N ARG A 34 6.29 2.98 21.46
CA ARG A 34 6.57 1.59 21.11
C ARG A 34 5.57 1.06 20.11
N ASP A 35 4.27 1.28 20.37
CA ASP A 35 3.21 0.84 19.47
C ASP A 35 3.30 1.56 18.13
N ALA A 36 3.58 2.87 18.14
CA ALA A 36 3.78 3.63 16.91
C ALA A 36 4.94 3.09 16.10
N HIS A 37 6.06 2.77 16.75
CA HIS A 37 7.22 2.17 16.08
C HIS A 37 6.86 0.82 15.45
N ASP A 38 6.18 -0.05 16.18
CA ASP A 38 5.78 -1.36 15.69
C ASP A 38 4.83 -1.23 14.49
N MET A 39 3.88 -0.30 14.53
CA MET A 39 2.97 -0.03 13.43
C MET A 39 3.72 0.47 12.19
N LEU A 40 4.64 1.42 12.37
CA LEU A 40 5.39 2.03 11.26
C LEU A 40 6.38 1.04 10.63
N CYS A 41 6.79 0.00 11.35
CA CYS A 41 7.64 -1.05 10.79
C CYS A 41 6.94 -1.85 9.66
N ALA A 42 5.61 -1.83 9.61
CA ALA A 42 4.86 -2.47 8.53
C ALA A 42 4.81 -1.63 7.24
N VAL A 43 5.07 -0.33 7.32
CA VAL A 43 4.93 0.59 6.17
C VAL A 43 5.82 0.21 4.98
N PRO A 44 7.11 -0.13 5.16
CA PRO A 44 7.95 -0.55 4.02
C PRO A 44 7.41 -1.77 3.28
N GLY A 45 6.78 -2.71 3.99
CA GLY A 45 6.14 -3.86 3.37
C GLY A 45 4.97 -3.46 2.46
N TYR A 46 4.15 -2.51 2.90
CA TYR A 46 3.07 -1.96 2.07
C TYR A 46 3.63 -1.22 0.86
N ASP A 47 4.69 -0.43 1.02
CA ASP A 47 5.33 0.28 -0.08
C ASP A 47 5.85 -0.71 -1.14
N PHE A 48 6.49 -1.77 -0.72
CA PHE A 48 6.98 -2.82 -1.61
C PHE A 48 5.81 -3.48 -2.38
N ALA A 49 4.74 -3.84 -1.68
CA ALA A 49 3.58 -4.47 -2.29
C ALA A 49 2.89 -3.55 -3.30
N ILE A 50 2.78 -2.26 -2.97
CA ILE A 50 2.19 -1.25 -3.86
C ILE A 50 3.04 -1.10 -5.12
N ASP A 51 4.34 -0.97 -4.99
CA ASP A 51 5.25 -0.81 -6.13
C ASP A 51 5.18 -2.03 -7.06
N LEU A 52 5.18 -3.22 -6.50
CA LEU A 52 5.08 -4.46 -7.27
C LEU A 52 3.72 -4.55 -7.98
N ALA A 53 2.64 -4.17 -7.31
CA ALA A 53 1.31 -4.17 -7.91
C ALA A 53 1.19 -3.15 -9.05
N ILE A 54 1.84 -2.01 -8.94
CA ILE A 54 1.91 -1.02 -10.02
C ILE A 54 2.60 -1.61 -11.26
N GLU A 55 3.69 -2.35 -11.07
CA GLU A 55 4.37 -3.03 -12.17
C GLU A 55 3.44 -4.05 -12.85
N TYR A 56 2.74 -4.85 -12.08
CA TYR A 56 1.79 -5.83 -12.63
C TYR A 56 0.62 -5.15 -13.34
N ARG A 57 0.10 -4.06 -12.78
CA ARG A 57 -0.96 -3.30 -13.44
C ARG A 57 -0.49 -2.77 -14.80
N ASN A 58 0.68 -2.19 -14.84
CA ASN A 58 1.25 -1.63 -16.08
C ASN A 58 1.49 -2.74 -17.11
N ALA A 59 1.99 -3.89 -16.68
CA ALA A 59 2.17 -5.05 -17.56
C ALA A 59 0.82 -5.54 -18.12
N ALA A 60 -0.23 -5.54 -17.31
CA ALA A 60 -1.57 -5.95 -17.75
C ALA A 60 -2.18 -4.97 -18.74
N GLU A 61 -1.77 -3.71 -18.74
CA GLU A 61 -2.19 -2.71 -19.71
C GLU A 61 -1.27 -2.66 -20.94
N GLY A 62 -0.19 -3.43 -20.95
CA GLY A 62 0.79 -3.41 -22.03
C GLY A 62 1.72 -2.19 -22.00
N VAL A 63 1.80 -1.49 -20.88
CA VAL A 63 2.68 -0.35 -20.70
C VAL A 63 4.13 -0.85 -20.52
N PRO A 64 5.10 -0.35 -21.29
CA PRO A 64 6.51 -0.74 -21.08
C PRO A 64 6.99 -0.37 -19.69
N ALA A 65 7.79 -1.24 -19.09
CA ALA A 65 8.37 -1.00 -17.78
C ALA A 65 9.41 0.14 -17.83
#